data_32b823556b777788a7fa8b9fc711ba1e
#
_entry.id   32b823556b777788a7fa8b9fc711ba1e
#
_cell.length_a   1.000
_cell.length_b   1.000
_cell.length_c   1.000
_cell.angle_alpha   90.00
_cell.angle_beta   90.00
_cell.angle_gamma   90.00
#
_symmetry.space_group_name_H-M   'P 1'
#
loop_
_entity.id
_entity.type
_entity.pdbx_description
1 polymer ?
#
loop_
_entity_poly.entity_id
_entity_poly.type
_entity_poly.pdbx_seq_one_letter_code
_entity_poly.pdbx_strand_id
1 'polypeptide(L)'
;HRLMVLRNRVHRASAAVGAVRVGAAAARHPVAHRATAHPAPNPMRDEVRAYIGLGANLGDAAQTVRQAIDALQHGPTVQVVAVSALYRSTPIDAHGPDFINAVVALDTRLSAPALLALLLALEARAGRERPYRNAPRTLDLDLLLYGNATIASPALTVPHPRMRERAFVLVPLAEIAPERVDAAS
;
A
#
# COMPACT_ATOMS: atom_id res chain seq x y z
N HIS A 1 -27.62 4.30 5.45
CA HIS A 1 -27.10 4.43 6.82
C HIS A 1 -25.60 4.10 6.92
N ARG A 2 -25.11 2.98 6.33
CA ARG A 2 -23.67 2.57 6.35
C ARG A 2 -22.73 3.55 5.62
N LEU A 3 -23.13 4.05 4.46
CA LEU A 3 -22.35 5.04 3.70
C LEU A 3 -22.20 6.39 4.42
N MET A 4 -23.20 6.76 5.24
CA MET A 4 -23.19 8.01 6.00
C MET A 4 -22.24 7.96 7.22
N VAL A 5 -22.07 6.77 7.84
CA VAL A 5 -21.13 6.54 8.94
C VAL A 5 -19.67 6.60 8.44
N LEU A 6 -19.39 6.02 7.27
CA LEU A 6 -18.07 6.13 6.63
C LEU A 6 -17.70 7.59 6.28
N ARG A 7 -18.67 8.39 5.78
CA ARG A 7 -18.45 9.82 5.50
C ARG A 7 -18.10 10.63 6.75
N ASN A 8 -18.76 10.38 7.87
CA ASN A 8 -18.49 11.12 9.12
C ASN A 8 -17.14 10.79 9.75
N ARG A 9 -16.60 9.56 9.57
CA ARG A 9 -15.26 9.18 10.07
C ARG A 9 -14.13 9.70 9.19
N VAL A 10 -14.34 9.73 7.88
CA VAL A 10 -13.40 10.31 6.93
C VAL A 10 -13.24 11.82 7.12
N HIS A 11 -14.31 12.52 7.57
CA HIS A 11 -14.25 13.96 7.83
C HIS A 11 -13.44 14.36 9.08
N ARG A 12 -13.19 13.44 10.03
CA ARG A 12 -12.32 13.72 11.17
C ARG A 12 -10.84 13.49 10.88
N ALA A 13 -10.52 12.75 9.83
CA ALA A 13 -9.15 12.57 9.34
C ALA A 13 -8.90 13.57 8.20
N SER A 14 -8.63 14.81 8.56
CA SER A 14 -8.05 15.92 7.77
C SER A 14 -8.23 15.91 6.24
N ALA A 15 -8.88 16.96 5.78
CA ALA A 15 -8.75 17.73 4.54
C ALA A 15 -8.28 17.02 3.25
N ALA A 16 -9.18 17.04 2.24
CA ALA A 16 -8.93 16.96 0.81
C ALA A 16 -8.33 15.64 0.26
N VAL A 17 -9.14 14.58 0.26
CA VAL A 17 -8.97 13.51 -0.71
C VAL A 17 -9.89 13.78 -1.90
N GLY A 18 -9.36 14.39 -2.94
CA GLY A 18 -10.02 14.47 -4.24
C GLY A 18 -9.89 13.13 -4.95
N ALA A 19 -11.00 12.40 -5.12
CA ALA A 19 -11.00 11.19 -5.92
C ALA A 19 -10.87 11.54 -7.42
N VAL A 20 -9.67 11.47 -7.96
CA VAL A 20 -9.44 11.50 -9.41
C VAL A 20 -9.20 10.07 -9.86
N ARG A 21 -10.19 9.46 -10.48
CA ARG A 21 -10.04 8.16 -11.15
C ARG A 21 -9.16 8.37 -12.38
N VAL A 22 -7.90 7.99 -12.30
CA VAL A 22 -6.98 8.02 -13.45
C VAL A 22 -7.18 6.74 -14.22
N GLY A 23 -7.68 6.87 -15.44
CA GLY A 23 -8.00 5.74 -16.33
C GLY A 23 -6.83 4.78 -16.53
N ALA A 24 -7.12 3.50 -16.62
CA ALA A 24 -6.17 2.44 -16.93
C ALA A 24 -5.78 2.50 -18.41
N ALA A 25 -4.53 2.88 -18.69
CA ALA A 25 -3.91 2.65 -19.97
C ALA A 25 -2.75 1.65 -19.78
N ALA A 26 -2.92 0.45 -20.30
CA ALA A 26 -1.90 -0.58 -20.29
C ALA A 26 -0.86 -0.27 -21.38
N ALA A 27 0.36 0.08 -21.01
CA ALA A 27 1.49 0.08 -21.92
C ALA A 27 2.50 -1.00 -21.47
N ARG A 28 2.70 -2.00 -22.35
CA ARG A 28 3.66 -3.10 -22.14
C ARG A 28 5.01 -2.69 -22.68
N HIS A 29 6.03 -2.63 -21.81
CA HIS A 29 7.43 -2.68 -22.24
C HIS A 29 8.20 -3.69 -21.36
N PRO A 30 8.95 -4.62 -21.95
CA PRO A 30 9.73 -5.59 -21.20
C PRO A 30 11.05 -4.94 -20.76
N VAL A 31 11.26 -4.81 -19.46
CA VAL A 31 12.57 -4.50 -18.89
C VAL A 31 13.12 -5.77 -18.26
N ALA A 32 14.29 -6.21 -18.77
CA ALA A 32 14.99 -7.37 -18.21
C ALA A 32 15.46 -7.09 -16.78
N HIS A 33 14.93 -7.83 -15.81
CA HIS A 33 15.27 -7.69 -14.41
C HIS A 33 16.29 -8.72 -13.96
N ARG A 34 17.39 -8.22 -13.41
CA ARG A 34 18.35 -9.01 -12.64
C ARG A 34 17.64 -9.57 -11.39
N ALA A 35 17.61 -10.87 -11.26
CA ALA A 35 16.92 -11.56 -10.16
C ALA A 35 17.50 -11.11 -8.81
N THR A 36 16.74 -10.35 -8.04
CA THR A 36 16.98 -10.19 -6.60
C THR A 36 16.32 -11.38 -5.90
N ALA A 37 17.03 -12.03 -4.99
CA ALA A 37 16.52 -13.16 -4.24
C ALA A 37 15.26 -12.75 -3.45
N HIS A 38 14.11 -13.23 -3.89
CA HIS A 38 12.87 -13.11 -3.14
C HIS A 38 12.88 -14.16 -2.03
N PRO A 39 12.44 -13.84 -0.81
CA PRO A 39 12.28 -14.86 0.21
C PRO A 39 11.33 -15.95 -0.30
N ALA A 40 11.74 -17.19 -0.24
CA ALA A 40 10.94 -18.32 -0.71
C ALA A 40 9.68 -18.48 0.17
N PRO A 41 8.50 -18.75 -0.42
CA PRO A 41 7.31 -19.07 0.35
C PRO A 41 7.55 -20.38 1.12
N ASN A 42 7.15 -20.42 2.39
CA ASN A 42 7.17 -21.66 3.16
C ASN A 42 5.94 -22.51 2.78
N PRO A 43 6.11 -23.67 2.12
CA PRO A 43 4.98 -24.48 1.66
C PRO A 43 4.13 -25.06 2.80
N MET A 44 4.67 -25.05 4.04
CA MET A 44 3.99 -25.52 5.24
C MET A 44 3.12 -24.44 5.92
N ARG A 45 3.12 -23.20 5.42
CA ARG A 45 2.28 -22.13 5.98
C ARG A 45 0.97 -22.02 5.23
N ASP A 46 -0.09 -21.76 5.98
CA ASP A 46 -1.37 -21.38 5.42
C ASP A 46 -1.26 -20.06 4.66
N GLU A 47 -2.06 -19.92 3.62
CA GLU A 47 -2.16 -18.69 2.86
C GLU A 47 -2.88 -17.61 3.67
N VAL A 48 -2.32 -16.41 3.69
CA VAL A 48 -2.81 -15.29 4.49
C VAL A 48 -3.14 -14.11 3.58
N ARG A 49 -4.33 -13.51 3.76
CA ARG A 49 -4.71 -12.25 3.13
C ARG A 49 -3.99 -11.09 3.82
N ALA A 50 -3.21 -10.33 3.06
CA ALA A 50 -2.55 -9.12 3.52
C ALA A 50 -3.02 -7.90 2.71
N TYR A 51 -2.93 -6.71 3.32
CA TYR A 51 -3.28 -5.43 2.71
C TYR A 51 -2.08 -4.50 2.75
N ILE A 52 -1.73 -3.96 1.58
CA ILE A 52 -0.55 -3.13 1.38
C ILE A 52 -1.02 -1.74 0.95
N GLY A 53 -0.58 -0.71 1.69
CA GLY A 53 -0.71 0.68 1.27
C GLY A 53 0.45 1.06 0.36
N LEU A 54 0.15 1.75 -0.74
CA LEU A 54 1.13 2.28 -1.68
C LEU A 54 0.99 3.80 -1.74
N GLY A 55 2.12 4.51 -1.77
CA GLY A 55 2.16 5.96 -1.90
C GLY A 55 3.40 6.45 -2.62
N ALA A 56 3.25 7.47 -3.47
CA ALA A 56 4.34 8.14 -4.15
C ALA A 56 3.98 9.62 -4.39
N ASN A 57 4.97 10.53 -4.39
CA ASN A 57 4.75 11.95 -4.70
C ASN A 57 5.89 12.61 -5.48
N LEU A 58 6.85 11.84 -5.99
CA LEU A 58 7.95 12.35 -6.82
C LEU A 58 7.84 11.87 -8.26
N GLY A 59 8.26 12.71 -9.20
CA GLY A 59 8.23 12.40 -10.63
C GLY A 59 6.82 12.04 -11.12
N ASP A 60 6.70 11.01 -11.95
CA ASP A 60 5.41 10.42 -12.31
C ASP A 60 4.95 9.44 -11.21
N ALA A 61 4.39 10.01 -10.15
CA ALA A 61 3.91 9.26 -8.99
C ALA A 61 2.86 8.19 -9.37
N ALA A 62 1.97 8.49 -10.32
CA ALA A 62 0.96 7.53 -10.77
C ALA A 62 1.60 6.34 -11.50
N GLN A 63 2.60 6.59 -12.34
CA GLN A 63 3.37 5.55 -13.01
C GLN A 63 4.13 4.69 -11.98
N THR A 64 4.76 5.32 -10.99
CA THR A 64 5.52 4.62 -9.94
C THR A 64 4.61 3.67 -9.14
N VAL A 65 3.43 4.14 -8.73
CA VAL A 65 2.45 3.28 -8.02
C VAL A 65 1.98 2.13 -8.91
N ARG A 66 1.68 2.37 -10.20
CA ARG A 66 1.30 1.30 -11.15
C ARG A 66 2.40 0.26 -11.32
N GLN A 67 3.66 0.69 -11.45
CA GLN A 67 4.82 -0.22 -11.57
C GLN A 67 5.00 -1.07 -10.31
N ALA A 68 4.76 -0.51 -9.12
CA ALA A 68 4.79 -1.28 -7.88
C ALA A 68 3.67 -2.33 -7.80
N ILE A 69 2.45 -1.98 -8.23
CA ILE A 69 1.33 -2.92 -8.34
C ILE A 69 1.67 -4.03 -9.32
N ASP A 70 2.19 -3.68 -10.51
CA ASP A 70 2.60 -4.64 -11.54
C ASP A 70 3.69 -5.59 -11.03
N ALA A 71 4.67 -5.08 -10.29
CA ALA A 71 5.72 -5.89 -9.68
C ALA A 71 5.18 -6.88 -8.63
N LEU A 72 4.14 -6.50 -7.87
CA LEU A 72 3.45 -7.40 -6.95
C LEU A 72 2.63 -8.45 -7.72
N GLN A 73 1.92 -8.07 -8.77
CA GLN A 73 1.09 -8.97 -9.59
C GLN A 73 1.90 -10.07 -10.30
N HIS A 74 3.12 -9.75 -10.71
CA HIS A 74 4.00 -10.70 -11.40
C HIS A 74 5.04 -11.36 -10.49
N GLY A 75 5.00 -11.05 -9.18
CA GLY A 75 5.89 -11.66 -8.18
C GLY A 75 5.51 -13.12 -7.92
N PRO A 76 6.51 -14.02 -7.72
CA PRO A 76 6.25 -15.46 -7.55
C PRO A 76 5.75 -15.82 -6.14
N THR A 77 5.81 -14.90 -5.18
CA THR A 77 5.59 -15.18 -3.75
C THR A 77 4.31 -14.59 -3.18
N VAL A 78 3.61 -13.78 -3.97
CA VAL A 78 2.34 -13.15 -3.60
C VAL A 78 1.36 -13.25 -4.76
N GLN A 79 0.07 -13.32 -4.45
CA GLN A 79 -1.01 -13.29 -5.43
C GLN A 79 -1.88 -12.06 -5.16
N VAL A 80 -1.84 -11.07 -6.03
CA VAL A 80 -2.73 -9.91 -5.93
C VAL A 80 -4.15 -10.32 -6.27
N VAL A 81 -5.09 -10.02 -5.36
CA VAL A 81 -6.51 -10.41 -5.49
C VAL A 81 -7.43 -9.22 -5.67
N ALA A 82 -7.04 -8.02 -5.21
CA ALA A 82 -7.77 -6.79 -5.46
C ALA A 82 -6.83 -5.58 -5.44
N VAL A 83 -7.17 -4.57 -6.22
CA VAL A 83 -6.44 -3.29 -6.31
C VAL A 83 -7.46 -2.16 -6.30
N SER A 84 -7.28 -1.17 -5.42
CA SER A 84 -8.12 0.03 -5.41
C SER A 84 -7.85 0.93 -6.60
N ALA A 85 -8.70 1.91 -6.84
CA ALA A 85 -8.37 3.04 -7.69
C ALA A 85 -7.16 3.82 -7.12
N LEU A 86 -6.54 4.67 -7.96
CA LEU A 86 -5.52 5.61 -7.52
C LEU A 86 -6.21 6.87 -6.96
N TYR A 87 -5.79 7.27 -5.76
CA TYR A 87 -6.32 8.43 -5.05
C TYR A 87 -5.24 9.51 -4.89
N ARG A 88 -5.62 10.75 -5.11
CA ARG A 88 -4.75 11.89 -4.85
C ARG A 88 -4.99 12.43 -3.45
N SER A 89 -3.92 12.76 -2.72
CA SER A 89 -4.00 13.45 -1.44
C SER A 89 -2.93 14.52 -1.31
N THR A 90 -3.25 15.62 -0.64
CA THR A 90 -2.27 16.64 -0.28
C THR A 90 -1.36 16.12 0.85
N PRO A 91 -0.07 16.53 0.88
CA PRO A 91 0.82 16.21 1.99
C PRO A 91 0.26 16.68 3.33
N ILE A 92 0.37 15.85 4.38
CA ILE A 92 0.02 16.22 5.75
C ILE A 92 1.32 16.66 6.44
N ASP A 93 1.33 17.89 7.00
CA ASP A 93 2.49 18.47 7.71
C ASP A 93 3.80 18.44 6.90
N ALA A 94 3.70 18.52 5.57
CA ALA A 94 4.84 18.54 4.68
C ALA A 94 4.60 19.46 3.49
N HIS A 95 5.69 20.04 2.96
CA HIS A 95 5.67 20.75 1.69
C HIS A 95 6.07 19.77 0.57
N GLY A 96 5.41 19.86 -0.57
CA GLY A 96 5.75 19.02 -1.72
C GLY A 96 4.54 18.75 -2.64
N PRO A 97 4.76 17.97 -3.71
CA PRO A 97 3.69 17.55 -4.61
C PRO A 97 2.67 16.65 -3.91
N ASP A 98 1.46 16.61 -4.47
CA ASP A 98 0.41 15.69 -4.04
C ASP A 98 0.88 14.23 -4.13
N PHE A 99 0.43 13.42 -3.18
CA PHE A 99 0.61 11.98 -3.21
C PHE A 99 -0.41 11.31 -4.12
N ILE A 100 0.02 10.25 -4.79
CA ILE A 100 -0.86 9.24 -5.37
C ILE A 100 -0.80 8.01 -4.47
N ASN A 101 -1.96 7.56 -4.02
CA ASN A 101 -2.11 6.45 -3.08
C ASN A 101 -3.00 5.36 -3.65
N ALA A 102 -2.76 4.12 -3.25
CA ALA A 102 -3.61 2.96 -3.52
C ALA A 102 -3.51 1.96 -2.37
N VAL A 103 -4.43 1.00 -2.34
CA VAL A 103 -4.33 -0.19 -1.49
C VAL A 103 -4.46 -1.44 -2.36
N VAL A 104 -3.62 -2.43 -2.08
CA VAL A 104 -3.64 -3.75 -2.70
C VAL A 104 -3.97 -4.80 -1.65
N ALA A 105 -4.89 -5.70 -1.97
CA ALA A 105 -5.09 -6.94 -1.25
C ALA A 105 -4.35 -8.06 -1.97
N LEU A 106 -3.58 -8.85 -1.24
CA LEU A 106 -2.84 -9.98 -1.77
C LEU A 106 -2.91 -11.19 -0.84
N ASP A 107 -2.80 -12.38 -1.41
CA ASP A 107 -2.64 -13.62 -0.70
C ASP A 107 -1.17 -14.06 -0.74
N THR A 108 -0.66 -14.58 0.36
CA THR A 108 0.74 -14.98 0.47
C THR A 108 0.95 -16.07 1.52
N ARG A 109 1.98 -16.90 1.29
CA ARG A 109 2.54 -17.83 2.27
C ARG A 109 3.84 -17.32 2.92
N LEU A 110 4.24 -16.09 2.60
CA LEU A 110 5.33 -15.43 3.29
C LEU A 110 4.91 -15.12 4.73
N SER A 111 5.84 -15.18 5.68
CA SER A 111 5.62 -14.60 7.00
C SER A 111 5.51 -13.07 6.91
N ALA A 112 4.90 -12.42 7.89
CA ALA A 112 4.79 -10.97 7.90
C ALA A 112 6.17 -10.27 7.82
N PRO A 113 7.23 -10.71 8.53
CA PRO A 113 8.58 -10.16 8.33
C PRO A 113 9.16 -10.41 6.92
N ALA A 114 8.90 -11.58 6.31
CA ALA A 114 9.34 -11.87 4.96
C ALA A 114 8.61 -11.02 3.91
N LEU A 115 7.30 -10.80 4.10
CA LEU A 115 6.52 -9.89 3.27
C LEU A 115 7.03 -8.45 3.41
N LEU A 116 7.32 -7.98 4.63
CA LEU A 116 7.94 -6.67 4.85
C LEU A 116 9.28 -6.54 4.10
N ALA A 117 10.13 -7.57 4.14
CA ALA A 117 11.41 -7.59 3.42
C ALA A 117 11.21 -7.46 1.90
N LEU A 118 10.19 -8.13 1.34
CA LEU A 118 9.81 -7.98 -0.07
C LEU A 118 9.40 -6.54 -0.40
N LEU A 119 8.55 -5.92 0.44
CA LEU A 119 8.10 -4.54 0.24
C LEU A 119 9.27 -3.55 0.28
N LEU A 120 10.17 -3.68 1.26
CA LEU A 120 11.37 -2.86 1.37
C LEU A 120 12.31 -3.02 0.16
N ALA A 121 12.43 -4.23 -0.38
CA ALA A 121 13.20 -4.48 -1.59
C ALA A 121 12.60 -3.80 -2.83
N LEU A 122 11.27 -3.77 -2.95
CA LEU A 122 10.57 -3.05 -4.02
C LEU A 122 10.76 -1.53 -3.91
N GLU A 123 10.67 -0.97 -2.70
CA GLU A 123 10.95 0.45 -2.46
C GLU A 123 12.40 0.82 -2.83
N ALA A 124 13.37 0.00 -2.42
CA ALA A 124 14.79 0.22 -2.74
C ALA A 124 15.04 0.23 -4.25
N ARG A 125 14.37 -0.65 -5.01
CA ARG A 125 14.45 -0.69 -6.48
C ARG A 125 13.83 0.55 -7.14
N ALA A 126 12.81 1.16 -6.52
CA ALA A 126 12.21 2.41 -6.97
C ALA A 126 13.04 3.66 -6.62
N GLY A 127 14.26 3.50 -6.07
CA GLY A 127 15.15 4.60 -5.75
C GLY A 127 14.78 5.32 -4.44
N ARG A 128 14.38 4.54 -3.42
CA ARG A 128 14.04 5.10 -2.11
C ARG A 128 15.25 5.81 -1.48
N GLU A 129 15.16 7.11 -1.33
CA GLU A 129 16.04 7.93 -0.50
C GLU A 129 15.24 8.51 0.68
N ARG A 130 15.79 8.43 1.90
CA ARG A 130 15.19 9.02 3.11
C ARG A 130 16.20 9.97 3.77
N PRO A 131 16.42 11.19 3.25
CA PRO A 131 17.34 12.13 3.86
C PRO A 131 16.83 12.69 5.21
N TYR A 132 15.49 12.71 5.44
CA TYR A 132 14.87 13.17 6.68
C TYR A 132 13.45 12.57 6.85
N ARG A 133 12.88 12.75 8.06
CA ARG A 133 11.48 12.32 8.36
C ARG A 133 10.49 13.12 7.49
N ASN A 134 9.51 12.42 6.91
CA ASN A 134 8.51 12.96 5.96
C ASN A 134 9.12 13.55 4.67
N ALA A 135 10.34 13.15 4.29
CA ALA A 135 10.91 13.49 2.99
C ALA A 135 9.98 13.06 1.85
N PRO A 136 9.97 13.80 0.72
CA PRO A 136 9.32 13.35 -0.50
C PRO A 136 9.79 11.95 -0.88
N ARG A 137 8.88 11.11 -1.40
CA ARG A 137 9.16 9.69 -1.61
C ARG A 137 8.88 9.28 -3.03
N THR A 138 9.85 8.58 -3.62
CA THR A 138 9.63 7.92 -4.91
C THR A 138 8.56 6.85 -4.76
N LEU A 139 8.65 6.00 -3.73
CA LEU A 139 7.67 4.95 -3.42
C LEU A 139 7.70 4.63 -1.91
N ASP A 140 6.54 4.43 -1.32
CA ASP A 140 6.35 3.96 0.05
C ASP A 140 5.37 2.79 0.03
N LEU A 141 5.72 1.67 0.67
CA LEU A 141 4.93 0.46 0.75
C LEU A 141 4.75 0.08 2.23
N ASP A 142 3.55 0.24 2.74
CA ASP A 142 3.21 -0.06 4.14
C ASP A 142 2.42 -1.38 4.24
N LEU A 143 2.87 -2.32 5.07
CA LEU A 143 2.06 -3.47 5.46
C LEU A 143 0.98 -3.01 6.45
N LEU A 144 -0.27 -2.91 5.98
CA LEU A 144 -1.40 -2.40 6.77
C LEU A 144 -1.99 -3.47 7.68
N LEU A 145 -2.32 -4.63 7.09
CA LEU A 145 -2.94 -5.76 7.76
C LEU A 145 -2.33 -7.07 7.25
N TYR A 146 -2.24 -8.06 8.13
CA TYR A 146 -1.79 -9.41 7.81
C TYR A 146 -2.72 -10.43 8.46
N GLY A 147 -3.72 -10.89 7.71
CA GLY A 147 -4.83 -11.69 8.23
C GLY A 147 -5.53 -10.97 9.39
N ASN A 148 -5.66 -11.68 10.50
CA ASN A 148 -6.17 -11.14 11.77
C ASN A 148 -5.04 -11.01 12.81
N ALA A 149 -3.78 -11.07 12.39
CA ALA A 149 -2.66 -11.01 13.29
C ALA A 149 -2.50 -9.63 13.95
N THR A 150 -2.10 -9.64 15.20
CA THR A 150 -1.57 -8.48 15.92
C THR A 150 -0.10 -8.73 16.16
N ILE A 151 0.75 -7.87 15.61
CA ILE A 151 2.21 -7.95 15.73
C ILE A 151 2.72 -6.65 16.32
N ALA A 152 3.52 -6.73 17.36
CA ALA A 152 4.19 -5.58 17.98
C ALA A 152 5.66 -5.92 18.18
N SER A 153 6.49 -5.50 17.24
CA SER A 153 7.93 -5.67 17.31
C SER A 153 8.65 -4.38 16.90
N PRO A 154 9.94 -4.22 17.20
CA PRO A 154 10.69 -3.04 16.79
C PRO A 154 10.71 -2.81 15.27
N ALA A 155 10.64 -3.88 14.48
CA ALA A 155 10.70 -3.82 13.02
C ALA A 155 9.32 -3.76 12.34
N LEU A 156 8.25 -4.25 13.00
CA LEU A 156 6.94 -4.40 12.38
C LEU A 156 5.82 -4.30 13.41
N THR A 157 4.87 -3.42 13.15
CA THR A 157 3.61 -3.31 13.89
C THR A 157 2.44 -3.51 12.93
N VAL A 158 1.59 -4.50 13.24
CA VAL A 158 0.37 -4.83 12.46
C VAL A 158 -0.78 -5.05 13.45
N PRO A 159 -1.94 -4.43 13.26
CA PRO A 159 -2.31 -3.43 12.23
C PRO A 159 -1.38 -2.22 12.23
N HIS A 160 -1.17 -1.64 11.05
CA HIS A 160 -0.31 -0.45 10.95
C HIS A 160 -0.81 0.67 11.87
N PRO A 161 0.02 1.22 12.78
CA PRO A 161 -0.44 2.03 13.92
C PRO A 161 -1.20 3.30 13.51
N ARG A 162 -0.88 3.88 12.34
CA ARG A 162 -1.49 5.13 11.87
C ARG A 162 -2.53 4.93 10.76
N MET A 163 -2.87 3.68 10.38
CA MET A 163 -3.77 3.45 9.26
C MET A 163 -5.17 4.04 9.48
N ARG A 164 -5.63 4.05 10.74
CA ARG A 164 -6.97 4.54 11.11
C ARG A 164 -7.11 6.06 11.10
N GLU A 165 -6.00 6.77 11.19
CA GLU A 165 -5.93 8.22 11.19
C GLU A 165 -5.79 8.81 9.79
N ARG A 166 -5.52 7.96 8.77
CA ARG A 166 -5.14 8.36 7.43
C ARG A 166 -6.25 8.08 6.43
N ALA A 167 -6.96 9.13 5.99
CA ALA A 167 -8.00 9.01 4.97
C ALA A 167 -7.48 8.43 3.65
N PHE A 168 -6.24 8.74 3.26
CA PHE A 168 -5.59 8.21 2.07
C PHE A 168 -5.24 6.72 2.14
N VAL A 169 -5.38 6.11 3.32
CA VAL A 169 -5.34 4.65 3.54
C VAL A 169 -6.76 4.09 3.63
N LEU A 170 -7.62 4.71 4.45
CA LEU A 170 -8.97 4.19 4.73
C LEU A 170 -9.89 4.21 3.51
N VAL A 171 -9.81 5.26 2.67
CA VAL A 171 -10.67 5.38 1.49
C VAL A 171 -10.38 4.28 0.47
N PRO A 172 -9.13 4.06 0.01
CA PRO A 172 -8.83 2.98 -0.91
C PRO A 172 -9.00 1.58 -0.28
N LEU A 173 -8.76 1.42 1.04
CA LEU A 173 -9.02 0.17 1.73
C LEU A 173 -10.52 -0.15 1.76
N ALA A 174 -11.39 0.84 2.03
CA ALA A 174 -12.85 0.66 2.04
C ALA A 174 -13.41 0.30 0.66
N GLU A 175 -12.75 0.70 -0.42
CA GLU A 175 -13.16 0.32 -1.79
C GLU A 175 -13.04 -1.18 -2.03
N ILE A 176 -11.98 -1.83 -1.52
CA ILE A 176 -11.67 -3.23 -1.81
C ILE A 176 -11.97 -4.19 -0.64
N ALA A 177 -12.10 -3.67 0.58
CA ALA A 177 -12.34 -4.44 1.80
C ALA A 177 -13.09 -3.59 2.84
N PRO A 178 -14.35 -3.22 2.62
CA PRO A 178 -15.11 -2.37 3.53
C PRO A 178 -15.24 -2.95 4.94
N GLU A 179 -15.30 -4.28 5.06
CA GLU A 179 -15.35 -5.00 6.34
C GLU A 179 -14.10 -4.79 7.20
N ARG A 180 -12.96 -4.48 6.59
CA ARG A 180 -11.69 -4.26 7.31
C ARG A 180 -11.59 -2.84 7.89
N VAL A 181 -12.39 -1.92 7.39
CA VAL A 181 -12.49 -0.55 7.93
C VAL A 181 -13.48 -0.51 9.08
N ASP A 182 -14.61 -1.24 8.98
CA ASP A 182 -15.65 -1.28 10.00
C ASP A 182 -15.22 -2.07 11.24
N ALA A 183 -14.54 -3.21 11.08
CA ALA A 183 -14.02 -4.04 12.18
C ALA A 183 -12.95 -3.34 13.03
N ALA A 184 -12.52 -2.17 12.61
CA ALA A 184 -11.52 -1.35 13.25
C ALA A 184 -12.12 -0.30 14.23
N SER A 185 -13.39 -0.48 14.63
CA SER A 185 -14.15 0.43 15.51
C SER A 185 -14.06 0.03 16.97
#